data_a358417285c74ccbc19ee1afd02ac636
#
_entry.id   a358417285c74ccbc19ee1afd02ac636
#
_cell.length_a   1.000
_cell.length_b   1.000
_cell.length_c   1.000
_cell.angle_alpha   90.00
_cell.angle_beta   90.00
_cell.angle_gamma   90.00
#
_symmetry.space_group_name_H-M   'P 1'
#
loop_
_entity.id
_entity.type
_entity.pdbx_description
1 polymer ?
#
loop_
_entity_poly.entity_id
_entity_poly.type
_entity_poly.pdbx_seq_one_letter_code
_entity_poly.pdbx_strand_id
1 'polypeptide(L)'
;SLTGRKSVAHFNDWCLSVDEPVGQHFRKVMTGQAASLATGIQATAAIVPGHYASEEQVARALARLGKPAAAALIQGKLPTTKAIRSGDLGEIYATEWIDAHSGGYRAPIKRLRWKDHRNMAMRGDDVIGILQDAQTQRLQFLKTEAKSRATLTAQVLTEARAGLDKDGGLPSAHALSFISARLLDLDNLPLADAIDDALLKHAI
;
A
#
# COMPACT_ATOMS: atom_id res chain seq x y z
N SER A 1 6.15 19.70 9.92
CA SER A 1 5.76 20.16 8.57
C SER A 1 6.08 19.06 7.59
N LEU A 2 5.08 18.27 7.20
CA LEU A 2 5.18 17.24 6.16
C LEU A 2 5.12 17.93 4.78
N THR A 3 6.18 18.64 4.44
CA THR A 3 6.30 19.29 3.13
C THR A 3 6.79 18.27 2.10
N GLY A 4 5.96 18.03 1.09
CA GLY A 4 6.42 17.73 -0.25
C GLY A 4 6.64 16.27 -0.63
N ARG A 5 5.81 15.30 -0.21
CA ARG A 5 5.70 14.06 -1.00
C ARG A 5 4.99 14.40 -2.31
N LYS A 6 5.73 14.45 -3.40
CA LYS A 6 5.15 14.35 -4.74
C LYS A 6 4.43 13.01 -4.78
N SER A 7 3.09 13.04 -4.82
CA SER A 7 2.28 11.87 -5.17
C SER A 7 2.70 11.43 -6.56
N VAL A 8 3.31 10.25 -6.67
CA VAL A 8 4.05 9.89 -7.89
C VAL A 8 3.19 9.11 -8.88
N ALA A 9 2.05 8.58 -8.48
CA ALA A 9 1.16 7.90 -9.40
C ALA A 9 -0.13 8.72 -9.60
N HIS A 10 -0.07 9.70 -10.46
CA HIS A 10 -1.29 10.30 -10.97
C HIS A 10 -1.95 9.30 -11.94
N PHE A 11 -2.76 8.39 -11.39
CA PHE A 11 -3.50 7.43 -12.21
C PHE A 11 -4.28 8.12 -13.33
N ASN A 12 -4.76 9.33 -13.09
CA ASN A 12 -5.49 10.13 -14.08
C ASN A 12 -4.64 10.55 -15.29
N ASP A 13 -3.30 10.52 -15.19
CA ASP A 13 -2.41 10.89 -16.30
C ASP A 13 -2.32 9.80 -17.37
N TRP A 14 -2.71 8.55 -17.03
CA TRP A 14 -2.60 7.41 -17.94
C TRP A 14 -3.80 6.45 -17.91
N CYS A 15 -4.75 6.66 -16.99
CA CYS A 15 -5.99 5.91 -16.92
C CYS A 15 -7.21 6.79 -17.24
N LEU A 16 -8.15 6.24 -17.99
CA LEU A 16 -9.52 6.74 -18.02
C LEU A 16 -10.26 6.17 -16.81
N SER A 17 -10.92 7.03 -16.05
CA SER A 17 -11.70 6.65 -14.88
C SER A 17 -13.19 6.80 -15.14
N VAL A 18 -13.97 5.77 -14.78
CA VAL A 18 -15.43 5.78 -14.79
C VAL A 18 -15.92 5.41 -13.41
N ASP A 19 -16.79 6.24 -12.84
CA ASP A 19 -17.39 6.04 -11.52
C ASP A 19 -18.85 5.64 -11.70
N GLU A 20 -19.25 4.54 -11.06
CA GLU A 20 -20.60 4.02 -11.13
C GLU A 20 -21.12 3.71 -9.72
N PRO A 21 -22.28 4.24 -9.33
CA PRO A 21 -22.96 3.79 -8.13
C PRO A 21 -23.52 2.38 -8.37
N VAL A 22 -23.32 1.46 -7.42
CA VAL A 22 -23.85 0.09 -7.46
C VAL A 22 -24.51 -0.20 -6.11
N GLY A 23 -25.82 0.05 -6.02
CA GLY A 23 -26.55 -0.02 -4.77
C GLY A 23 -26.02 1.00 -3.76
N GLN A 24 -25.55 0.53 -2.61
CA GLN A 24 -24.91 1.35 -1.57
C GLN A 24 -23.38 1.47 -1.74
N HIS A 25 -22.83 0.92 -2.82
CA HIS A 25 -21.40 0.88 -3.08
C HIS A 25 -21.02 1.77 -4.27
N PHE A 26 -19.75 2.09 -4.34
CA PHE A 26 -19.18 2.78 -5.49
C PHE A 26 -18.26 1.82 -6.25
N ARG A 27 -18.43 1.75 -7.57
CA ARG A 27 -17.50 1.08 -8.46
C ARG A 27 -16.73 2.13 -9.24
N LYS A 28 -15.41 2.15 -9.08
CA LYS A 28 -14.51 2.94 -9.92
C LYS A 28 -13.76 1.99 -10.86
N VAL A 29 -13.91 2.19 -12.16
CA VAL A 29 -13.15 1.47 -13.18
C VAL A 29 -12.09 2.40 -13.76
N MET A 30 -10.83 2.01 -13.65
CA MET A 30 -9.69 2.74 -14.19
C MET A 30 -9.05 1.91 -15.29
N THR A 31 -9.08 2.41 -16.51
CA THR A 31 -8.58 1.71 -17.69
C THR A 31 -7.36 2.42 -18.24
N GLY A 32 -6.22 1.74 -18.27
CA GLY A 32 -5.01 2.27 -18.89
C GLY A 32 -5.22 2.55 -20.38
N GLN A 33 -4.83 3.74 -20.83
CA GLN A 33 -4.98 4.16 -22.20
C GLN A 33 -3.74 3.79 -23.01
N ALA A 34 -3.92 3.20 -24.19
CA ALA A 34 -2.81 2.79 -25.05
C ALA A 34 -1.85 3.95 -25.38
N ALA A 35 -2.40 5.13 -25.62
CA ALA A 35 -1.61 6.33 -25.95
C ALA A 35 -0.74 6.84 -24.81
N SER A 36 -1.11 6.58 -23.55
CA SER A 36 -0.38 6.99 -22.32
C SER A 36 0.20 5.83 -21.53
N LEU A 37 0.23 4.62 -22.10
CA LEU A 37 0.77 3.44 -21.42
C LEU A 37 2.24 3.62 -21.02
N ALA A 38 3.04 4.25 -21.86
CA ALA A 38 4.45 4.55 -21.57
C ALA A 38 4.58 5.45 -20.31
N THR A 39 3.69 6.45 -20.16
CA THR A 39 3.63 7.30 -18.97
C THR A 39 3.29 6.47 -17.72
N GLY A 40 2.30 5.56 -17.82
CA GLY A 40 1.93 4.67 -16.72
C GLY A 40 3.08 3.73 -16.32
N ILE A 41 3.80 3.16 -17.27
CA ILE A 41 4.98 2.32 -17.01
C ILE A 41 6.08 3.12 -16.29
N GLN A 42 6.37 4.33 -16.76
CA GLN A 42 7.38 5.20 -16.14
C GLN A 42 6.98 5.61 -14.73
N ALA A 43 5.73 6.03 -14.52
CA ALA A 43 5.20 6.37 -13.21
C ALA A 43 5.31 5.17 -12.24
N THR A 44 4.91 3.97 -12.68
CA THR A 44 5.03 2.75 -11.90
C THR A 44 6.49 2.42 -11.57
N ALA A 45 7.39 2.48 -12.56
CA ALA A 45 8.80 2.23 -12.34
C ALA A 45 9.44 3.20 -11.34
N ALA A 46 8.95 4.43 -11.27
CA ALA A 46 9.44 5.44 -10.33
C ALA A 46 9.02 5.17 -8.87
N ILE A 47 7.82 4.61 -8.63
CA ILE A 47 7.32 4.36 -7.27
C ILE A 47 7.77 3.01 -6.69
N VAL A 48 7.92 1.99 -7.53
CA VAL A 48 8.21 0.61 -7.11
C VAL A 48 9.42 0.51 -6.16
N PRO A 49 10.58 1.12 -6.42
CA PRO A 49 11.74 1.04 -5.53
C PRO A 49 11.44 1.49 -4.10
N GLY A 50 10.67 2.58 -3.94
CA GLY A 50 10.29 3.14 -2.65
C GLY A 50 9.37 2.23 -1.81
N HIS A 51 8.73 1.24 -2.43
CA HIS A 51 7.94 0.23 -1.71
C HIS A 51 8.80 -0.92 -1.15
N TYR A 52 10.02 -1.10 -1.64
CA TYR A 52 10.93 -2.18 -1.18
C TYR A 52 12.09 -1.69 -0.33
N ALA A 53 12.48 -0.42 -0.46
CA ALA A 53 13.54 0.18 0.36
C ALA A 53 13.19 1.63 0.70
N SER A 54 13.62 2.10 1.87
CA SER A 54 13.44 3.51 2.21
C SER A 54 14.45 4.38 1.45
N GLU A 55 14.12 5.67 1.33
CA GLU A 55 15.03 6.64 0.70
C GLU A 55 16.36 6.70 1.43
N GLU A 56 16.34 6.61 2.77
CA GLU A 56 17.54 6.59 3.63
C GLU A 56 18.40 5.36 3.35
N GLN A 57 17.78 4.17 3.18
CA GLN A 57 18.51 2.94 2.83
C GLN A 57 19.21 3.07 1.48
N VAL A 58 18.51 3.61 0.49
CA VAL A 58 19.05 3.83 -0.86
C VAL A 58 20.15 4.89 -0.84
N ALA A 59 19.91 6.03 -0.18
CA ALA A 59 20.88 7.10 -0.04
C ALA A 59 22.14 6.63 0.68
N ARG A 60 22.01 5.85 1.75
CA ARG A 60 23.14 5.28 2.49
C ARG A 60 23.96 4.31 1.62
N ALA A 61 23.31 3.44 0.84
CA ALA A 61 23.99 2.54 -0.08
C ALA A 61 24.73 3.33 -1.18
N LEU A 62 24.08 4.35 -1.72
CA LEU A 62 24.66 5.25 -2.73
C LEU A 62 25.90 6.00 -2.21
N ALA A 63 25.80 6.60 -1.03
CA ALA A 63 26.87 7.37 -0.43
C ALA A 63 28.10 6.53 -0.07
N ARG A 64 27.88 5.29 0.41
CA ARG A 64 28.97 4.41 0.87
C ARG A 64 29.61 3.59 -0.24
N LEU A 65 28.84 3.13 -1.22
CA LEU A 65 29.24 2.10 -2.18
C LEU A 65 28.92 2.47 -3.63
N GLY A 66 28.30 3.63 -3.86
CA GLY A 66 27.98 4.13 -5.20
C GLY A 66 26.72 3.57 -5.84
N LYS A 67 26.43 4.03 -7.05
CA LYS A 67 25.21 3.68 -7.80
C LYS A 67 24.97 2.17 -8.00
N PRO A 68 26.00 1.34 -8.34
CA PRO A 68 25.80 -0.09 -8.54
C PRO A 68 25.28 -0.80 -7.28
N ALA A 69 25.78 -0.41 -6.10
CA ALA A 69 25.35 -1.01 -4.84
C ALA A 69 23.93 -0.59 -4.46
N ALA A 70 23.55 0.66 -4.69
CA ALA A 70 22.18 1.13 -4.49
C ALA A 70 21.20 0.39 -5.42
N ALA A 71 21.57 0.18 -6.68
CA ALA A 71 20.78 -0.61 -7.62
C ALA A 71 20.65 -2.08 -7.18
N ALA A 72 21.77 -2.71 -6.76
CA ALA A 72 21.78 -4.08 -6.28
C ALA A 72 20.92 -4.27 -5.02
N LEU A 73 20.88 -3.29 -4.11
CA LEU A 73 20.02 -3.29 -2.94
C LEU A 73 18.55 -3.42 -3.34
N ILE A 74 18.08 -2.60 -4.28
CA ILE A 74 16.70 -2.65 -4.78
C ILE A 74 16.45 -3.96 -5.51
N GLN A 75 17.32 -4.33 -6.45
CA GLN A 75 17.19 -5.56 -7.24
C GLN A 75 17.12 -6.82 -6.36
N GLY A 76 17.88 -6.85 -5.27
CA GLY A 76 17.87 -7.96 -4.31
C GLY A 76 16.55 -8.13 -3.58
N LYS A 77 15.77 -7.05 -3.44
CA LYS A 77 14.45 -7.06 -2.79
C LYS A 77 13.30 -7.34 -3.76
N LEU A 78 13.46 -7.08 -5.04
CA LEU A 78 12.40 -7.31 -6.03
C LEU A 78 12.12 -8.81 -6.22
N PRO A 79 10.82 -9.22 -6.26
CA PRO A 79 10.46 -10.61 -6.50
C PRO A 79 10.86 -11.06 -7.89
N THR A 80 11.27 -12.32 -8.00
CA THR A 80 11.67 -12.93 -9.29
C THR A 80 10.55 -13.74 -9.93
N THR A 81 9.54 -14.18 -9.16
CA THR A 81 8.42 -14.94 -9.68
C THR A 81 7.29 -14.02 -10.15
N LYS A 82 6.66 -14.37 -11.28
CA LYS A 82 5.56 -13.58 -11.88
C LYS A 82 4.39 -13.40 -10.92
N ALA A 83 4.00 -14.47 -10.21
CA ALA A 83 2.86 -14.45 -9.28
C ALA A 83 3.08 -13.44 -8.15
N ILE A 84 4.25 -13.46 -7.50
CA ILE A 84 4.57 -12.54 -6.41
C ILE A 84 4.73 -11.11 -6.91
N ARG A 85 5.37 -10.89 -8.07
CA ARG A 85 5.43 -9.56 -8.69
C ARG A 85 4.05 -8.97 -8.94
N SER A 86 3.13 -9.80 -9.43
CA SER A 86 1.75 -9.38 -9.70
C SER A 86 1.02 -9.00 -8.41
N GLY A 87 1.13 -9.83 -7.36
CA GLY A 87 0.54 -9.54 -6.05
C GLY A 87 1.10 -8.28 -5.43
N ASP A 88 2.43 -8.18 -5.33
CA ASP A 88 3.11 -7.00 -4.79
C ASP A 88 2.72 -5.72 -5.56
N LEU A 89 2.57 -5.78 -6.89
CA LEU A 89 2.14 -4.63 -7.68
C LEU A 89 0.70 -4.21 -7.34
N GLY A 90 -0.18 -5.17 -7.06
CA GLY A 90 -1.53 -4.89 -6.57
C GLY A 90 -1.51 -4.12 -5.24
N GLU A 91 -0.70 -4.57 -4.27
CA GLU A 91 -0.52 -3.87 -2.99
C GLU A 91 0.09 -2.47 -3.18
N ILE A 92 1.08 -2.32 -4.07
CA ILE A 92 1.68 -1.02 -4.41
C ILE A 92 0.61 -0.06 -4.93
N TYR A 93 -0.17 -0.48 -5.91
CA TYR A 93 -1.23 0.37 -6.47
C TYR A 93 -2.32 0.70 -5.47
N ALA A 94 -2.74 -0.26 -4.62
CA ALA A 94 -3.68 0.01 -3.54
C ALA A 94 -3.15 1.05 -2.56
N THR A 95 -1.87 0.95 -2.16
CA THR A 95 -1.21 1.93 -1.29
C THR A 95 -1.22 3.33 -1.90
N GLU A 96 -0.76 3.47 -3.13
CA GLU A 96 -0.70 4.76 -3.83
C GLU A 96 -2.11 5.33 -4.09
N TRP A 97 -3.09 4.47 -4.36
CA TRP A 97 -4.47 4.89 -4.55
C TRP A 97 -5.09 5.43 -3.27
N ILE A 98 -4.87 4.75 -2.14
CA ILE A 98 -5.33 5.21 -0.82
C ILE A 98 -4.76 6.60 -0.54
N ASP A 99 -3.46 6.78 -0.72
CA ASP A 99 -2.79 8.05 -0.44
C ASP A 99 -3.29 9.20 -1.33
N ALA A 100 -3.75 8.90 -2.55
CA ALA A 100 -4.16 9.92 -3.52
C ALA A 100 -5.68 10.17 -3.53
N HIS A 101 -6.53 9.15 -3.29
CA HIS A 101 -7.95 9.18 -3.66
C HIS A 101 -8.93 8.75 -2.56
N SER A 102 -8.48 8.42 -1.35
CA SER A 102 -9.34 7.84 -0.30
C SER A 102 -9.96 8.86 0.67
N GLY A 103 -10.02 10.12 0.32
CA GLY A 103 -10.69 11.12 1.18
C GLY A 103 -9.94 11.44 2.48
N GLY A 104 -8.60 11.34 2.47
CA GLY A 104 -7.75 11.69 3.62
C GLY A 104 -7.12 10.52 4.35
N TYR A 105 -7.57 9.29 4.10
CA TYR A 105 -6.84 8.12 4.58
C TYR A 105 -5.42 8.08 4.01
N ARG A 106 -4.48 7.55 4.78
CA ARG A 106 -3.09 7.34 4.38
C ARG A 106 -2.66 5.94 4.75
N ALA A 107 -1.91 5.29 3.87
CA ALA A 107 -1.19 4.08 4.23
C ALA A 107 0.07 4.47 5.03
N PRO A 108 0.12 4.22 6.35
CA PRO A 108 1.16 4.79 7.20
C PRO A 108 2.53 4.19 6.93
N ILE A 109 2.56 2.99 6.37
CA ILE A 109 3.79 2.28 6.02
C ILE A 109 3.70 1.68 4.61
N LYS A 110 4.83 1.51 3.96
CA LYS A 110 4.99 0.72 2.73
C LYS A 110 5.48 -0.68 3.14
N ARG A 111 4.53 -1.58 3.44
CA ARG A 111 4.80 -2.85 4.15
C ARG A 111 5.81 -3.77 3.45
N LEU A 112 5.92 -3.72 2.12
CA LEU A 112 6.88 -4.54 1.36
C LEU A 112 8.35 -4.25 1.71
N ARG A 113 8.67 -3.14 2.39
CA ARG A 113 10.00 -2.84 2.92
C ARG A 113 10.48 -3.87 3.94
N TRP A 114 9.55 -4.50 4.66
CA TRP A 114 9.80 -5.49 5.73
C TRP A 114 9.45 -6.91 5.30
N LYS A 115 9.49 -7.18 4.01
CA LYS A 115 9.25 -8.51 3.46
C LYS A 115 10.41 -9.44 3.83
N ASP A 116 10.11 -10.57 4.49
CA ASP A 116 11.12 -11.53 4.96
C ASP A 116 11.89 -12.18 3.81
N HIS A 117 11.16 -12.53 2.75
CA HIS A 117 11.75 -13.12 1.57
C HIS A 117 11.06 -12.58 0.32
N ARG A 118 11.89 -12.18 -0.67
CA ARG A 118 11.39 -11.50 -1.88
C ARG A 118 10.34 -12.28 -2.68
N ASN A 119 10.35 -13.62 -2.62
CA ASN A 119 9.42 -14.48 -3.35
C ASN A 119 8.32 -15.09 -2.47
N MET A 120 8.04 -14.50 -1.32
CA MET A 120 6.90 -14.87 -0.46
C MET A 120 5.90 -13.71 -0.41
N ALA A 121 4.60 -14.04 -0.40
CA ALA A 121 3.58 -13.05 -0.09
C ALA A 121 3.67 -12.67 1.40
N MET A 122 3.39 -11.41 1.71
CA MET A 122 3.25 -10.99 3.10
C MET A 122 1.92 -11.50 3.68
N ARG A 123 1.93 -11.81 4.98
CA ARG A 123 0.73 -12.28 5.70
C ARG A 123 -0.10 -11.10 6.20
N GLY A 124 -1.38 -11.35 6.46
CA GLY A 124 -2.32 -10.36 7.00
C GLY A 124 -3.04 -9.58 5.91
N ASP A 125 -3.65 -8.46 6.30
CA ASP A 125 -4.36 -7.58 5.39
C ASP A 125 -3.40 -6.93 4.39
N ASP A 126 -3.83 -6.72 3.15
CA ASP A 126 -2.95 -6.20 2.09
C ASP A 126 -2.52 -4.76 2.35
N VAL A 127 -3.47 -3.85 2.52
CA VAL A 127 -3.18 -2.44 2.84
C VAL A 127 -4.21 -1.93 3.84
N ILE A 128 -3.75 -1.23 4.87
CA ILE A 128 -4.60 -0.52 5.81
C ILE A 128 -4.35 0.98 5.65
N GLY A 129 -5.41 1.70 5.27
CA GLY A 129 -5.43 3.16 5.33
C GLY A 129 -5.87 3.61 6.72
N ILE A 130 -5.25 4.66 7.25
CA ILE A 130 -5.58 5.26 8.53
C ILE A 130 -5.92 6.73 8.33
N LEU A 131 -7.03 7.15 8.88
CA LEU A 131 -7.42 8.56 9.03
C LEU A 131 -7.52 8.87 10.52
N GLN A 132 -6.78 9.87 10.97
CA GLN A 132 -6.90 10.38 12.33
C GLN A 132 -7.73 11.67 12.31
N ASP A 133 -8.84 11.66 13.04
CA ASP A 133 -9.67 12.83 13.21
C ASP A 133 -8.91 13.91 13.98
N ALA A 134 -8.80 15.09 13.40
CA ALA A 134 -7.98 16.17 13.95
C ALA A 134 -8.51 16.72 15.28
N GLN A 135 -9.81 16.62 15.54
CA GLN A 135 -10.45 17.15 16.75
C GLN A 135 -10.52 16.12 17.87
N THR A 136 -10.95 14.90 17.55
CA THR A 136 -11.17 13.84 18.53
C THR A 136 -9.98 12.91 18.70
N GLN A 137 -8.99 13.00 17.83
CA GLN A 137 -7.83 12.09 17.72
C GLN A 137 -8.20 10.61 17.49
N ARG A 138 -9.48 10.32 17.20
CA ARG A 138 -9.96 8.97 16.92
C ARG A 138 -9.42 8.46 15.59
N LEU A 139 -9.01 7.21 15.57
CA LEU A 139 -8.60 6.54 14.35
C LEU A 139 -9.80 5.93 13.62
N GLN A 140 -9.80 6.09 12.31
CA GLN A 140 -10.67 5.39 11.37
C GLN A 140 -9.78 4.55 10.47
N PHE A 141 -10.20 3.31 10.20
CA PHE A 141 -9.44 2.37 9.40
C PHE A 141 -10.13 2.09 8.08
N LEU A 142 -9.37 2.03 7.01
CA LEU A 142 -9.78 1.58 5.69
C LEU A 142 -9.07 0.27 5.37
N LYS A 143 -9.78 -0.85 5.55
CA LYS A 143 -9.27 -2.17 5.18
C LYS A 143 -9.35 -2.34 3.67
N THR A 144 -8.27 -2.81 3.07
CA THR A 144 -8.16 -2.98 1.62
C THR A 144 -7.70 -4.39 1.28
N GLU A 145 -8.31 -4.98 0.26
CA GLU A 145 -7.93 -6.27 -0.29
C GLU A 145 -7.57 -6.09 -1.77
N ALA A 146 -6.36 -6.40 -2.16
CA ALA A 146 -5.84 -6.25 -3.52
C ALA A 146 -5.79 -7.61 -4.24
N LYS A 147 -6.41 -7.70 -5.41
CA LYS A 147 -6.35 -8.88 -6.28
C LYS A 147 -5.79 -8.48 -7.64
N SER A 148 -4.61 -8.98 -7.97
CA SER A 148 -3.99 -8.78 -9.28
C SER A 148 -4.15 -10.03 -10.14
N ARG A 149 -4.89 -9.92 -11.23
CA ARG A 149 -5.23 -11.01 -12.16
C ARG A 149 -5.24 -10.51 -13.59
N ALA A 150 -4.94 -11.39 -14.54
CA ALA A 150 -5.03 -11.08 -15.97
C ALA A 150 -6.49 -10.89 -16.43
N THR A 151 -7.44 -11.55 -15.77
CA THR A 151 -8.87 -11.48 -16.08
C THR A 151 -9.66 -11.34 -14.79
N LEU A 152 -10.60 -10.39 -14.77
CA LEU A 152 -11.55 -10.24 -13.68
C LEU A 152 -12.67 -11.28 -13.84
N THR A 153 -12.84 -12.14 -12.84
CA THR A 153 -13.90 -13.15 -12.78
C THR A 153 -14.74 -12.98 -11.52
N ALA A 154 -15.93 -13.56 -11.50
CA ALA A 154 -16.77 -13.58 -10.30
C ALA A 154 -16.05 -14.22 -9.10
N GLN A 155 -15.25 -15.27 -9.34
CA GLN A 155 -14.45 -15.90 -8.30
C GLN A 155 -13.45 -14.93 -7.66
N VAL A 156 -12.76 -14.10 -8.45
CA VAL A 156 -11.80 -13.10 -7.93
C VAL A 156 -12.52 -12.08 -7.04
N LEU A 157 -13.73 -11.67 -7.41
CA LEU A 157 -14.55 -10.76 -6.59
C LEU A 157 -14.99 -11.43 -5.28
N THR A 158 -15.41 -12.70 -5.34
CA THR A 158 -15.77 -13.49 -4.16
C THR A 158 -14.56 -13.65 -3.21
N GLU A 159 -13.38 -13.95 -3.74
CA GLU A 159 -12.14 -14.04 -2.94
C GLU A 159 -11.76 -12.71 -2.30
N ALA A 160 -11.90 -11.60 -3.04
CA ALA A 160 -11.63 -10.27 -2.49
C ALA A 160 -12.63 -9.92 -1.38
N ARG A 161 -13.92 -10.19 -1.60
CA ARG A 161 -14.96 -9.98 -0.59
C ARG A 161 -14.69 -10.79 0.66
N ALA A 162 -14.38 -12.08 0.51
CA ALA A 162 -14.03 -12.95 1.65
C ALA A 162 -12.80 -12.44 2.43
N GLY A 163 -11.81 -11.84 1.75
CA GLY A 163 -10.67 -11.18 2.39
C GLY A 163 -11.09 -9.97 3.22
N LEU A 164 -11.98 -9.13 2.68
CA LEU A 164 -12.50 -7.95 3.39
C LEU A 164 -13.36 -8.33 4.59
N ASP A 165 -14.16 -9.39 4.49
CA ASP A 165 -15.08 -9.82 5.56
C ASP A 165 -14.38 -10.53 6.73
N LYS A 166 -13.11 -10.92 6.58
CA LYS A 166 -12.32 -11.47 7.69
C LYS A 166 -12.28 -10.49 8.86
N ASP A 167 -12.24 -11.04 10.07
CA ASP A 167 -12.19 -10.27 11.32
C ASP A 167 -13.37 -9.29 11.45
N GLY A 168 -14.55 -9.68 10.92
CA GLY A 168 -15.77 -8.87 10.95
C GLY A 168 -15.68 -7.59 10.09
N GLY A 169 -14.83 -7.58 9.06
CA GLY A 169 -14.59 -6.41 8.23
C GLY A 169 -13.62 -5.39 8.83
N LEU A 170 -13.07 -5.66 10.00
CA LEU A 170 -12.08 -4.85 10.67
C LEU A 170 -10.66 -5.26 10.23
N PRO A 171 -9.66 -4.36 10.33
CA PRO A 171 -8.27 -4.77 10.25
C PRO A 171 -7.94 -5.83 11.29
N SER A 172 -7.15 -6.84 10.90
CA SER A 172 -6.69 -7.85 11.85
C SER A 172 -5.76 -7.24 12.92
N ALA A 173 -5.85 -7.74 14.15
CA ALA A 173 -4.96 -7.32 15.24
C ALA A 173 -3.49 -7.51 14.86
N HIS A 174 -3.18 -8.58 14.11
CA HIS A 174 -1.84 -8.84 13.59
C HIS A 174 -1.35 -7.72 12.65
N ALA A 175 -2.21 -7.27 11.71
CA ALA A 175 -1.84 -6.20 10.79
C ALA A 175 -1.64 -4.86 11.51
N LEU A 176 -2.50 -4.52 12.48
CA LEU A 176 -2.36 -3.29 13.26
C LEU A 176 -1.12 -3.32 14.15
N SER A 177 -0.84 -4.44 14.85
CA SER A 177 0.40 -4.60 15.63
C SER A 177 1.65 -4.52 14.77
N PHE A 178 1.62 -5.08 13.55
CA PHE A 178 2.72 -4.94 12.60
C PHE A 178 2.93 -3.48 12.21
N ILE A 179 1.86 -2.74 11.91
CA ILE A 179 1.94 -1.32 11.54
C ILE A 179 2.50 -0.50 12.71
N SER A 180 1.97 -0.69 13.93
CA SER A 180 2.45 -0.01 15.14
C SER A 180 3.95 -0.23 15.35
N ALA A 181 4.42 -1.48 15.32
CA ALA A 181 5.83 -1.80 15.45
C ALA A 181 6.71 -1.13 14.36
N ARG A 182 6.21 -1.04 13.12
CA ARG A 182 6.97 -0.37 12.04
C ARG A 182 6.96 1.15 12.17
N LEU A 183 5.91 1.74 12.75
CA LEU A 183 5.86 3.16 13.07
C LEU A 183 6.85 3.54 14.17
N LEU A 184 7.05 2.66 15.16
CA LEU A 184 8.12 2.82 16.16
C LEU A 184 9.50 2.82 15.50
N ASP A 185 9.78 1.90 14.57
CA ASP A 185 11.03 1.89 13.80
C ASP A 185 11.25 3.17 12.95
N LEU A 186 10.17 3.90 12.66
CA LEU A 186 10.17 5.15 11.88
C LEU A 186 10.05 6.42 12.75
N ASP A 187 10.22 6.30 14.08
CA ASP A 187 10.10 7.38 15.04
C ASP A 187 8.72 8.10 15.03
N ASN A 188 7.65 7.41 14.60
CA ASN A 188 6.29 7.93 14.62
C ASN A 188 5.50 7.41 15.82
N LEU A 189 5.97 7.78 17.01
CA LEU A 189 5.40 7.37 18.30
C LEU A 189 3.91 7.74 18.43
N PRO A 190 3.45 8.97 18.09
CA PRO A 190 2.05 9.33 18.33
C PRO A 190 1.04 8.44 17.61
N LEU A 191 1.35 8.04 16.37
CA LEU A 191 0.44 7.16 15.62
C LEU A 191 0.57 5.71 16.06
N ALA A 192 1.76 5.26 16.45
CA ALA A 192 1.96 3.92 17.01
C ALA A 192 1.14 3.75 18.30
N ASP A 193 1.28 4.67 19.26
CA ASP A 193 0.54 4.67 20.52
C ASP A 193 -0.98 4.70 20.29
N ALA A 194 -1.46 5.51 19.34
CA ALA A 194 -2.88 5.58 19.01
C ALA A 194 -3.43 4.26 18.44
N ILE A 195 -2.63 3.52 17.66
CA ILE A 195 -2.99 2.20 17.16
C ILE A 195 -3.02 1.17 18.29
N ASP A 196 -2.03 1.18 19.16
CA ASP A 196 -1.95 0.26 20.30
C ASP A 196 -3.12 0.51 21.28
N ASP A 197 -3.46 1.78 21.53
CA ASP A 197 -4.67 2.15 22.28
C ASP A 197 -5.95 1.61 21.64
N ALA A 198 -6.08 1.71 20.33
CA ALA A 198 -7.24 1.19 19.61
C ALA A 198 -7.34 -0.34 19.72
N LEU A 199 -6.22 -1.04 19.64
CA LEU A 199 -6.16 -2.49 19.82
C LEU A 199 -6.59 -2.92 21.24
N LEU A 200 -6.08 -2.24 22.27
CA LEU A 200 -6.35 -2.56 23.66
C LEU A 200 -7.83 -2.28 24.04
N LYS A 201 -8.41 -1.20 23.51
CA LYS A 201 -9.81 -0.84 23.78
C LYS A 201 -10.83 -1.81 23.15
N HIS A 202 -10.45 -2.52 22.10
CA HIS A 202 -11.29 -3.53 21.45
C HIS A 202 -11.01 -4.96 21.93
N ALA A 203 -9.98 -5.17 22.74
CA ALA A 203 -9.61 -6.47 23.29
C ALA A 203 -10.26 -6.76 24.68
N ILE A 204 -11.05 -5.80 25.19
CA ILE A 204 -11.78 -5.89 26.47
C ILE A 204 -13.32 -5.92 26.15
#